data_196751cb022bec293fa40e7cf919976b
#
_entry.id   196751cb022bec293fa40e7cf919976b
#
_cell.length_a   1.000
_cell.length_b   1.000
_cell.length_c   1.000
_cell.angle_alpha   90.00
_cell.angle_beta   90.00
_cell.angle_gamma   90.00
#
_symmetry.space_group_name_H-M   'P 1'
#
loop_
_entity.id
_entity.type
_entity.pdbx_description
1 polymer ?
#
loop_
_entity_poly.entity_id
_entity_poly.type
_entity_poly.pdbx_seq_one_letter_code
_entity_poly.pdbx_strand_id
1 'polypeptide(L)'
;MKILLADDEPIVRAMLEHWLAGWGYEVTLARDGESALQALKDDPELRLLVVDWVMPKKDGIEVCKAIRNGPQEPYVYIVLLTAKDDKSDIIAGLDAGADDYLVKPCNPLELKVRLRAGRRVIELQEQLVKARESLRFEAMHDGLTGLLNRGAVIEQLTKELVRASRRGAPVSVLMGDLDHFKSINDTHGHAAGDAVLREAARRLKAGVRAYDNVGRLGGEEFICVLPECDAKTGLAVAQRLCRSLSETPTKFSGTEIAHSISIGVAATDQFGSARCDELMRAADAALYRAKHAGRSRALLAIEKEFEQVKEVSQTLPASIPAE
;
A
#
# COMPACT_ATOMS: atom_id res chain seq x y z
N MET A 1 26.00 -9.66 2.79
CA MET A 1 24.83 -9.93 3.64
C MET A 1 25.24 -9.76 5.07
N LYS A 2 24.47 -8.99 5.85
CA LYS A 2 24.74 -8.76 7.27
C LYS A 2 24.30 -9.93 8.14
N ILE A 3 25.04 -10.20 9.20
CA ILE A 3 24.75 -11.23 10.21
C ILE A 3 25.05 -10.70 11.60
N LEU A 4 24.19 -10.96 12.54
CA LEU A 4 24.41 -10.68 13.96
C LEU A 4 24.94 -11.95 14.65
N LEU A 5 26.04 -11.82 15.36
CA LEU A 5 26.61 -12.86 16.21
C LEU A 5 26.53 -12.40 17.65
N ALA A 6 25.79 -13.13 18.47
CA ALA A 6 25.64 -12.89 19.90
C ALA A 6 26.18 -14.08 20.68
N ASP A 7 27.27 -13.88 21.43
CA ASP A 7 27.92 -14.87 22.28
C ASP A 7 28.70 -14.12 23.37
N ASP A 8 28.60 -14.49 24.63
CA ASP A 8 29.27 -13.78 25.73
C ASP A 8 30.75 -14.19 25.86
N GLU A 9 31.12 -15.34 25.33
CA GLU A 9 32.52 -15.86 25.41
C GLU A 9 33.40 -15.21 24.31
N PRO A 10 34.41 -14.39 24.67
CA PRO A 10 35.18 -13.63 23.67
C PRO A 10 35.94 -14.50 22.67
N ILE A 11 36.42 -15.69 23.11
CA ILE A 11 37.20 -16.60 22.27
C ILE A 11 36.28 -17.24 21.21
N VAL A 12 35.13 -17.74 21.62
CA VAL A 12 34.15 -18.36 20.72
C VAL A 12 33.64 -17.31 19.74
N ARG A 13 33.30 -16.13 20.23
CA ARG A 13 32.84 -15.00 19.39
C ARG A 13 33.87 -14.61 18.33
N ALA A 14 35.16 -14.48 18.70
CA ALA A 14 36.24 -14.16 17.74
C ALA A 14 36.46 -15.28 16.70
N MET A 15 36.35 -16.52 17.09
CA MET A 15 36.46 -17.68 16.21
C MET A 15 35.30 -17.70 15.19
N LEU A 16 34.09 -17.55 15.66
CA LEU A 16 32.89 -17.53 14.80
C LEU A 16 32.89 -16.32 13.87
N GLU A 17 33.26 -15.13 14.35
CA GLU A 17 33.45 -13.93 13.54
C GLU A 17 34.42 -14.17 12.38
N HIS A 18 35.59 -14.78 12.67
CA HIS A 18 36.57 -15.11 11.64
C HIS A 18 35.99 -16.04 10.55
N TRP A 19 35.24 -17.06 10.92
CA TRP A 19 34.58 -17.94 9.93
C TRP A 19 33.53 -17.19 9.10
N LEU A 20 32.65 -16.43 9.76
CA LEU A 20 31.60 -15.70 9.11
C LEU A 20 32.15 -14.67 8.14
N ALA A 21 33.15 -13.89 8.54
CA ALA A 21 33.84 -12.93 7.68
C ALA A 21 34.53 -13.63 6.51
N GLY A 22 35.18 -14.75 6.72
CA GLY A 22 35.82 -15.61 5.71
C GLY A 22 34.79 -16.17 4.67
N TRP A 23 33.54 -16.28 5.04
CA TRP A 23 32.45 -16.67 4.11
C TRP A 23 31.74 -15.50 3.44
N GLY A 24 32.21 -14.26 3.69
CA GLY A 24 31.71 -13.04 3.04
C GLY A 24 30.50 -12.41 3.73
N TYR A 25 30.26 -12.72 5.00
CA TYR A 25 29.28 -12.00 5.81
C TYR A 25 29.88 -10.73 6.43
N GLU A 26 29.09 -9.69 6.54
CA GLU A 26 29.36 -8.50 7.33
C GLU A 26 28.83 -8.75 8.74
N VAL A 27 29.75 -8.90 9.71
CA VAL A 27 29.41 -9.38 11.05
C VAL A 27 29.21 -8.22 12.02
N THR A 28 28.07 -8.17 12.66
CA THR A 28 27.80 -7.33 13.83
C THR A 28 27.91 -8.20 15.08
N LEU A 29 28.60 -7.70 16.11
CA LEU A 29 28.85 -8.46 17.34
C LEU A 29 27.99 -7.95 18.48
N ALA A 30 27.43 -8.86 19.26
CA ALA A 30 26.79 -8.61 20.54
C ALA A 30 27.40 -9.54 21.60
N ARG A 31 27.42 -9.09 22.85
CA ARG A 31 27.99 -9.85 24.00
C ARG A 31 26.93 -10.33 24.99
N ASP A 32 25.70 -9.97 24.77
CA ASP A 32 24.55 -10.34 25.59
C ASP A 32 23.26 -10.21 24.77
N GLY A 33 22.18 -10.81 25.25
CA GLY A 33 20.89 -10.81 24.53
C GLY A 33 20.24 -9.42 24.42
N GLU A 34 20.51 -8.51 25.35
CA GLU A 34 19.96 -7.15 25.29
C GLU A 34 20.62 -6.33 24.17
N SER A 35 21.97 -6.39 24.07
CA SER A 35 22.70 -5.76 22.98
C SER A 35 22.37 -6.39 21.61
N ALA A 36 22.08 -7.69 21.56
CA ALA A 36 21.61 -8.36 20.34
C ALA A 36 20.26 -7.82 19.87
N LEU A 37 19.28 -7.69 20.76
CA LEU A 37 17.97 -7.13 20.45
C LEU A 37 18.04 -5.64 20.05
N GLN A 38 18.95 -4.88 20.66
CA GLN A 38 19.17 -3.49 20.31
C GLN A 38 19.77 -3.36 18.90
N ALA A 39 20.77 -4.17 18.55
CA ALA A 39 21.38 -4.18 17.23
C ALA A 39 20.36 -4.49 16.12
N LEU A 40 19.44 -5.45 16.35
CA LEU A 40 18.36 -5.77 15.40
C LEU A 40 17.35 -4.64 15.21
N LYS A 41 17.14 -3.81 16.24
CA LYS A 41 16.28 -2.62 16.14
C LYS A 41 16.95 -1.49 15.35
N ASP A 42 18.26 -1.32 15.55
CA ASP A 42 19.02 -0.23 14.95
C ASP A 42 19.36 -0.48 13.48
N ASP A 43 19.47 -1.77 13.08
CA ASP A 43 19.77 -2.15 11.70
C ASP A 43 18.78 -3.22 11.16
N PRO A 44 17.75 -2.82 10.42
CA PRO A 44 16.79 -3.76 9.83
C PRO A 44 17.36 -4.70 8.75
N GLU A 45 18.60 -4.49 8.30
CA GLU A 45 19.27 -5.39 7.36
C GLU A 45 19.88 -6.62 8.04
N LEU A 46 19.94 -6.63 9.37
CA LEU A 46 20.35 -7.79 10.15
C LEU A 46 19.24 -8.85 10.15
N ARG A 47 19.32 -9.79 9.22
CA ARG A 47 18.30 -10.82 8.96
C ARG A 47 18.76 -12.24 9.30
N LEU A 48 20.05 -12.43 9.56
CA LEU A 48 20.62 -13.66 10.10
C LEU A 48 21.12 -13.39 11.51
N LEU A 49 20.76 -14.24 12.44
CA LEU A 49 21.23 -14.21 13.83
C LEU A 49 21.83 -15.57 14.20
N VAL A 50 23.05 -15.55 14.69
CA VAL A 50 23.67 -16.66 15.42
C VAL A 50 23.73 -16.23 16.88
N VAL A 51 23.05 -16.93 17.75
CA VAL A 51 22.92 -16.56 19.17
C VAL A 51 23.22 -17.69 20.08
N ASP A 52 24.07 -17.44 21.09
CA ASP A 52 24.33 -18.43 22.14
C ASP A 52 23.12 -18.61 23.05
N TRP A 53 22.90 -19.82 23.52
CA TRP A 53 21.83 -20.10 24.47
C TRP A 53 22.08 -19.40 25.82
N VAL A 54 23.29 -19.54 26.36
CA VAL A 54 23.62 -18.99 27.68
C VAL A 54 24.34 -17.67 27.53
N MET A 55 23.67 -16.60 27.85
CA MET A 55 24.22 -15.23 27.84
C MET A 55 23.73 -14.42 29.04
N PRO A 56 24.50 -13.41 29.48
CA PRO A 56 24.05 -12.51 30.53
C PRO A 56 22.87 -11.61 30.09
N LYS A 57 22.13 -11.06 31.04
CA LYS A 57 20.96 -10.21 30.92
C LYS A 57 19.74 -10.91 30.29
N LYS A 58 19.83 -11.32 29.04
CA LYS A 58 18.85 -12.15 28.34
C LYS A 58 19.53 -13.31 27.69
N ASP A 59 19.02 -14.50 27.94
CA ASP A 59 19.50 -15.71 27.30
C ASP A 59 19.00 -15.82 25.83
N GLY A 60 19.55 -16.80 25.09
CA GLY A 60 19.19 -17.01 23.69
C GLY A 60 17.72 -17.34 23.49
N ILE A 61 17.09 -18.03 24.43
CA ILE A 61 15.65 -18.36 24.40
C ILE A 61 14.79 -17.10 24.56
N GLU A 62 15.17 -16.22 25.48
CA GLU A 62 14.47 -14.94 25.68
C GLU A 62 14.62 -14.04 24.44
N VAL A 63 15.78 -14.06 23.78
CA VAL A 63 16.03 -13.35 22.51
C VAL A 63 15.13 -13.91 21.40
N CYS A 64 15.06 -15.24 21.22
CA CYS A 64 14.16 -15.87 20.24
C CYS A 64 12.70 -15.46 20.47
N LYS A 65 12.21 -15.60 21.69
CA LYS A 65 10.84 -15.21 22.07
C LYS A 65 10.56 -13.72 21.81
N ALA A 66 11.51 -12.84 22.15
CA ALA A 66 11.37 -11.40 21.94
C ALA A 66 11.27 -11.06 20.45
N ILE A 67 12.05 -11.72 19.59
CA ILE A 67 11.99 -11.53 18.13
C ILE A 67 10.65 -12.04 17.58
N ARG A 68 10.19 -13.22 17.99
CA ARG A 68 8.94 -13.81 17.49
C ARG A 68 7.66 -13.10 17.98
N ASN A 69 7.72 -12.50 19.18
CA ASN A 69 6.62 -11.68 19.70
C ASN A 69 6.63 -10.24 19.14
N GLY A 70 7.68 -9.85 18.43
CA GLY A 70 7.81 -8.57 17.76
C GLY A 70 7.20 -8.54 16.36
N PRO A 71 7.51 -7.50 15.57
CA PRO A 71 7.11 -7.43 14.17
C PRO A 71 7.63 -8.65 13.38
N GLN A 72 6.74 -9.29 12.61
CA GLN A 72 7.11 -10.47 11.81
C GLN A 72 7.88 -10.10 10.53
N GLU A 73 7.88 -8.86 10.14
CA GLU A 73 8.63 -8.32 9.00
C GLU A 73 9.49 -7.13 9.46
N PRO A 74 10.80 -7.15 9.09
CA PRO A 74 11.50 -8.16 8.30
C PRO A 74 11.77 -9.46 9.08
N TYR A 75 11.67 -10.59 8.39
CA TYR A 75 11.94 -11.91 9.02
C TYR A 75 13.41 -12.07 9.38
N VAL A 76 13.70 -12.49 10.62
CA VAL A 76 15.05 -12.81 11.13
C VAL A 76 15.17 -14.31 11.28
N TYR A 77 16.14 -14.93 10.59
CA TYR A 77 16.47 -16.34 10.74
C TYR A 77 17.46 -16.52 11.88
N ILE A 78 17.13 -17.39 12.84
CA ILE A 78 17.83 -17.56 14.10
C ILE A 78 18.45 -18.94 14.16
N VAL A 79 19.78 -19.00 14.30
CA VAL A 79 20.54 -20.23 14.62
C VAL A 79 20.96 -20.14 16.08
N LEU A 80 20.43 -21.03 16.92
CA LEU A 80 20.73 -21.10 18.35
C LEU A 80 21.96 -21.98 18.57
N LEU A 81 22.98 -21.47 19.24
CA LEU A 81 24.13 -22.26 19.68
C LEU A 81 23.87 -22.82 21.06
N THR A 82 24.12 -24.09 21.29
CA THR A 82 23.86 -24.74 22.58
C THR A 82 24.99 -25.68 22.98
N ALA A 83 25.33 -25.70 24.23
CA ALA A 83 26.25 -26.73 24.81
C ALA A 83 25.49 -28.00 25.18
N LYS A 84 24.16 -28.01 25.07
CA LYS A 84 23.29 -29.09 25.48
C LYS A 84 22.91 -29.94 24.27
N ASP A 85 23.11 -31.23 24.36
CA ASP A 85 22.79 -32.23 23.34
C ASP A 85 21.52 -33.04 23.71
N ASP A 86 20.87 -32.68 24.82
CA ASP A 86 19.64 -33.34 25.24
C ASP A 86 18.48 -32.92 24.32
N LYS A 87 17.69 -33.90 23.87
CA LYS A 87 16.56 -33.70 23.00
C LYS A 87 15.51 -32.73 23.56
N SER A 88 15.33 -32.69 24.88
CA SER A 88 14.41 -31.77 25.54
C SER A 88 14.82 -30.31 25.39
N ASP A 89 16.10 -30.00 25.46
CA ASP A 89 16.65 -28.65 25.32
C ASP A 89 16.56 -28.19 23.85
N ILE A 90 16.86 -29.07 22.90
CA ILE A 90 16.72 -28.79 21.47
C ILE A 90 15.27 -28.42 21.12
N ILE A 91 14.28 -29.18 21.60
CA ILE A 91 12.87 -28.91 21.42
C ILE A 91 12.51 -27.56 22.03
N ALA A 92 12.98 -27.27 23.25
CA ALA A 92 12.69 -25.98 23.91
C ALA A 92 13.24 -24.78 23.12
N GLY A 93 14.41 -24.92 22.48
CA GLY A 93 14.99 -23.89 21.60
C GLY A 93 14.15 -23.61 20.35
N LEU A 94 13.71 -24.67 19.68
CA LEU A 94 12.85 -24.57 18.49
C LEU A 94 11.45 -24.04 18.85
N ASP A 95 10.86 -24.50 19.95
CA ASP A 95 9.57 -24.01 20.45
C ASP A 95 9.62 -22.52 20.88
N ALA A 96 10.80 -22.06 21.31
CA ALA A 96 11.01 -20.63 21.59
C ALA A 96 11.10 -19.76 20.33
N GLY A 97 11.16 -20.39 19.14
CA GLY A 97 11.16 -19.71 17.85
C GLY A 97 12.53 -19.61 17.15
N ALA A 98 13.53 -20.38 17.57
CA ALA A 98 14.73 -20.59 16.76
C ALA A 98 14.35 -21.35 15.48
N ASP A 99 14.97 -21.01 14.35
CA ASP A 99 14.76 -21.71 13.08
C ASP A 99 15.64 -22.94 12.95
N ASP A 100 16.79 -22.90 13.61
CA ASP A 100 17.75 -23.98 13.62
C ASP A 100 18.61 -23.91 14.90
N TYR A 101 19.34 -24.98 15.18
CA TYR A 101 20.26 -25.03 16.30
C TYR A 101 21.59 -25.67 15.90
N LEU A 102 22.65 -25.42 16.68
CA LEU A 102 23.97 -26.05 16.51
C LEU A 102 24.57 -26.34 17.86
N VAL A 103 25.02 -27.56 18.04
CA VAL A 103 25.67 -27.99 19.32
C VAL A 103 27.13 -27.55 19.34
N LYS A 104 27.57 -27.00 20.47
CA LYS A 104 28.98 -26.67 20.75
C LYS A 104 29.75 -27.93 21.16
N PRO A 105 31.01 -28.15 20.70
CA PRO A 105 31.80 -27.26 19.86
C PRO A 105 31.33 -27.24 18.42
N CYS A 106 31.15 -26.01 17.88
CA CYS A 106 30.57 -25.78 16.56
C CYS A 106 31.46 -26.35 15.45
N ASN A 107 30.89 -27.15 14.56
CA ASN A 107 31.55 -27.52 13.31
C ASN A 107 31.34 -26.40 12.26
N PRO A 108 32.45 -25.83 11.70
CA PRO A 108 32.35 -24.73 10.76
C PRO A 108 31.57 -25.10 9.49
N LEU A 109 31.68 -26.33 9.00
CA LEU A 109 30.93 -26.76 7.80
C LEU A 109 29.45 -26.91 8.11
N GLU A 110 29.07 -27.38 9.28
CA GLU A 110 27.68 -27.47 9.70
C GLU A 110 27.06 -26.09 9.85
N LEU A 111 27.70 -25.16 10.55
CA LEU A 111 27.27 -23.80 10.66
C LEU A 111 27.07 -23.16 9.27
N LYS A 112 28.03 -23.36 8.36
CA LYS A 112 27.93 -22.83 6.98
C LYS A 112 26.71 -23.36 6.22
N VAL A 113 26.38 -24.65 6.39
CA VAL A 113 25.20 -25.25 5.74
C VAL A 113 23.92 -24.65 6.29
N ARG A 114 23.79 -24.49 7.63
CA ARG A 114 22.61 -23.89 8.28
C ARG A 114 22.42 -22.44 7.88
N LEU A 115 23.50 -21.66 7.82
CA LEU A 115 23.44 -20.26 7.36
C LEU A 115 23.04 -20.15 5.88
N ARG A 116 23.44 -21.11 5.03
CA ARG A 116 22.95 -21.17 3.64
C ARG A 116 21.46 -21.45 3.57
N ALA A 117 20.97 -22.35 4.42
CA ALA A 117 19.54 -22.62 4.54
C ALA A 117 18.79 -21.37 5.00
N GLY A 118 19.30 -20.69 6.05
CA GLY A 118 18.74 -19.44 6.54
C GLY A 118 18.69 -18.33 5.50
N ARG A 119 19.77 -18.15 4.73
CA ARG A 119 19.78 -17.20 3.63
C ARG A 119 18.69 -17.50 2.61
N ARG A 120 18.52 -18.76 2.22
CA ARG A 120 17.48 -19.15 1.28
C ARG A 120 16.06 -18.87 1.82
N VAL A 121 15.84 -19.13 3.12
CA VAL A 121 14.56 -18.81 3.77
C VAL A 121 14.28 -17.30 3.70
N ILE A 122 15.27 -16.47 4.04
CA ILE A 122 15.17 -15.01 3.99
C ILE A 122 14.84 -14.54 2.56
N GLU A 123 15.58 -15.05 1.57
CA GLU A 123 15.35 -14.71 0.15
C GLU A 123 13.93 -15.08 -0.31
N LEU A 124 13.42 -16.25 0.10
CA LEU A 124 12.06 -16.68 -0.21
C LEU A 124 10.99 -15.81 0.49
N GLN A 125 11.23 -15.45 1.75
CA GLN A 125 10.33 -14.54 2.48
C GLN A 125 10.27 -13.16 1.83
N GLU A 126 11.40 -12.61 1.41
CA GLU A 126 11.44 -11.34 0.68
C GLU A 126 10.68 -11.40 -0.65
N GLN A 127 10.84 -12.50 -1.38
CA GLN A 127 10.09 -12.70 -2.62
C GLN A 127 8.59 -12.79 -2.36
N LEU A 128 8.18 -13.49 -1.31
CA LEU A 128 6.78 -13.61 -0.91
C LEU A 128 6.18 -12.25 -0.54
N VAL A 129 6.88 -11.45 0.26
CA VAL A 129 6.44 -10.10 0.64
C VAL A 129 6.28 -9.22 -0.60
N LYS A 130 7.30 -9.17 -1.48
CA LYS A 130 7.24 -8.41 -2.73
C LYS A 130 6.11 -8.86 -3.65
N ALA A 131 5.91 -10.18 -3.80
CA ALA A 131 4.82 -10.72 -4.60
C ALA A 131 3.45 -10.35 -4.02
N ARG A 132 3.29 -10.42 -2.69
CA ARG A 132 2.06 -10.01 -1.99
C ARG A 132 1.77 -8.53 -2.18
N GLU A 133 2.78 -7.68 -2.08
CA GLU A 133 2.64 -6.23 -2.28
C GLU A 133 2.29 -5.91 -3.74
N SER A 134 2.94 -6.57 -4.71
CA SER A 134 2.60 -6.42 -6.13
C SER A 134 1.17 -6.84 -6.43
N LEU A 135 0.75 -8.01 -5.95
CA LEU A 135 -0.64 -8.48 -6.12
C LEU A 135 -1.64 -7.53 -5.46
N ARG A 136 -1.33 -7.01 -4.27
CA ARG A 136 -2.18 -6.02 -3.60
C ARG A 136 -2.27 -4.72 -4.39
N PHE A 137 -1.15 -4.27 -4.95
CA PHE A 137 -1.14 -3.08 -5.80
C PHE A 137 -1.99 -3.30 -7.05
N GLU A 138 -1.81 -4.42 -7.76
CA GLU A 138 -2.61 -4.77 -8.95
C GLU A 138 -4.10 -4.91 -8.63
N ALA A 139 -4.44 -5.50 -7.48
CA ALA A 139 -5.83 -5.64 -7.05
C ALA A 139 -6.50 -4.30 -6.70
N MET A 140 -5.74 -3.26 -6.36
CA MET A 140 -6.26 -1.96 -5.93
C MET A 140 -6.11 -0.85 -6.98
N HIS A 141 -5.28 -1.03 -8.00
CA HIS A 141 -4.98 0.02 -8.97
C HIS A 141 -5.41 -0.35 -10.39
N ASP A 142 -5.69 0.66 -11.20
CA ASP A 142 -5.94 0.52 -12.63
C ASP A 142 -4.62 0.33 -13.36
N GLY A 143 -4.49 -0.76 -14.13
CA GLY A 143 -3.24 -1.14 -14.78
C GLY A 143 -2.74 -0.16 -15.85
N LEU A 144 -3.60 0.70 -16.41
CA LEU A 144 -3.21 1.70 -17.40
C LEU A 144 -2.72 3.00 -16.76
N THR A 145 -3.44 3.48 -15.75
CA THR A 145 -3.27 4.82 -15.18
C THR A 145 -2.52 4.83 -13.85
N GLY A 146 -2.42 3.68 -13.17
CA GLY A 146 -1.86 3.58 -11.82
C GLY A 146 -2.68 4.25 -10.71
N LEU A 147 -3.87 4.79 -11.02
CA LEU A 147 -4.82 5.30 -10.04
C LEU A 147 -5.54 4.14 -9.33
N LEU A 148 -6.27 4.44 -8.26
CA LEU A 148 -7.15 3.44 -7.66
C LEU A 148 -8.15 2.93 -8.71
N ASN A 149 -8.38 1.63 -8.72
CA ASN A 149 -9.43 1.06 -9.54
C ASN A 149 -10.81 1.33 -8.92
N ARG A 150 -11.89 0.99 -9.65
CA ARG A 150 -13.27 1.22 -9.22
C ARG A 150 -13.55 0.67 -7.82
N GLY A 151 -13.15 -0.58 -7.53
CA GLY A 151 -13.41 -1.21 -6.24
C GLY A 151 -12.71 -0.48 -5.10
N ALA A 152 -11.43 -0.21 -5.27
CA ALA A 152 -10.60 0.44 -4.26
C ALA A 152 -11.05 1.87 -3.95
N VAL A 153 -11.39 2.68 -4.97
CA VAL A 153 -11.79 4.07 -4.72
C VAL A 153 -13.19 4.17 -4.07
N ILE A 154 -14.11 3.25 -4.38
CA ILE A 154 -15.42 3.17 -3.71
C ILE A 154 -15.26 2.75 -2.25
N GLU A 155 -14.37 1.81 -1.96
CA GLU A 155 -14.03 1.42 -0.60
C GLU A 155 -13.44 2.60 0.20
N GLN A 156 -12.54 3.38 -0.40
CA GLN A 156 -11.99 4.59 0.22
C GLN A 156 -13.07 5.63 0.47
N LEU A 157 -13.95 5.90 -0.50
CA LEU A 157 -15.09 6.81 -0.31
C LEU A 157 -15.95 6.36 0.88
N THR A 158 -16.28 5.08 0.97
CA THR A 158 -17.08 4.54 2.08
C THR A 158 -16.38 4.76 3.43
N LYS A 159 -15.07 4.51 3.52
CA LYS A 159 -14.29 4.77 4.73
C LYS A 159 -14.27 6.24 5.11
N GLU A 160 -14.10 7.14 4.14
CA GLU A 160 -14.09 8.58 4.41
C GLU A 160 -15.46 9.10 4.83
N LEU A 161 -16.57 8.60 4.28
CA LEU A 161 -17.91 8.95 4.74
C LEU A 161 -18.17 8.53 6.20
N VAL A 162 -17.71 7.33 6.60
CA VAL A 162 -17.79 6.89 7.99
C VAL A 162 -16.94 7.77 8.93
N ARG A 163 -15.75 8.18 8.51
CA ARG A 163 -14.89 9.10 9.27
C ARG A 163 -15.52 10.48 9.38
N ALA A 164 -16.04 10.99 8.28
CA ALA A 164 -16.71 12.29 8.18
C ALA A 164 -17.92 12.38 9.10
N SER A 165 -18.75 11.36 9.12
CA SER A 165 -19.92 11.27 10.02
C SER A 165 -19.54 11.37 11.50
N ARG A 166 -18.40 10.78 11.90
CA ARG A 166 -17.91 10.84 13.29
C ARG A 166 -17.30 12.19 13.68
N ARG A 167 -16.69 12.90 12.69
CA ARG A 167 -15.96 14.14 12.91
C ARG A 167 -16.80 15.39 12.61
N GLY A 168 -17.96 15.24 11.98
CA GLY A 168 -18.75 16.35 11.46
C GLY A 168 -18.08 17.12 10.32
N ALA A 169 -17.15 16.49 9.61
CA ALA A 169 -16.42 17.11 8.51
C ALA A 169 -17.06 16.78 7.15
N PRO A 170 -17.07 17.70 6.17
CA PRO A 170 -17.65 17.42 4.86
C PRO A 170 -16.73 16.54 4.00
N VAL A 171 -17.31 15.80 3.05
CA VAL A 171 -16.61 15.06 1.99
C VAL A 171 -17.20 15.48 0.65
N SER A 172 -16.34 15.85 -0.30
CA SER A 172 -16.73 16.09 -1.70
C SER A 172 -16.32 14.95 -2.60
N VAL A 173 -17.19 14.59 -3.53
CA VAL A 173 -16.95 13.64 -4.62
C VAL A 173 -17.02 14.39 -5.96
N LEU A 174 -15.99 14.17 -6.79
CA LEU A 174 -15.92 14.69 -8.15
C LEU A 174 -15.99 13.52 -9.12
N MET A 175 -17.01 13.48 -9.97
CA MET A 175 -17.14 12.52 -11.08
C MET A 175 -16.70 13.20 -12.36
N GLY A 176 -15.67 12.70 -13.02
CA GLY A 176 -15.08 13.27 -14.23
C GLY A 176 -15.13 12.31 -15.40
N ASP A 177 -15.30 12.86 -16.61
CA ASP A 177 -15.30 12.10 -17.85
C ASP A 177 -14.60 12.91 -18.95
N LEU A 178 -13.66 12.28 -19.66
CA LEU A 178 -12.92 12.91 -20.74
C LEU A 178 -13.84 13.18 -21.94
N ASP A 179 -13.94 14.43 -22.29
CA ASP A 179 -14.81 14.87 -23.38
C ASP A 179 -14.34 14.33 -24.74
N HIS A 180 -15.27 13.77 -25.50
CA HIS A 180 -15.02 13.26 -26.85
C HIS A 180 -13.91 12.19 -26.93
N PHE A 181 -13.67 11.42 -25.89
CA PHE A 181 -12.57 10.43 -25.84
C PHE A 181 -12.67 9.40 -26.96
N LYS A 182 -13.88 8.96 -27.32
CA LYS A 182 -14.07 8.07 -28.47
C LYS A 182 -13.53 8.70 -29.78
N SER A 183 -13.75 9.98 -30.01
CA SER A 183 -13.24 10.69 -31.19
C SER A 183 -11.71 10.74 -31.20
N ILE A 184 -11.06 10.85 -30.03
CA ILE A 184 -9.61 10.79 -29.91
C ILE A 184 -9.11 9.41 -30.35
N ASN A 185 -9.74 8.33 -29.88
CA ASN A 185 -9.40 6.97 -30.29
C ASN A 185 -9.62 6.73 -31.80
N ASP A 186 -10.75 7.19 -32.32
CA ASP A 186 -11.12 7.00 -33.73
C ASP A 186 -10.17 7.78 -34.67
N THR A 187 -9.63 8.94 -34.22
CA THR A 187 -8.74 9.79 -35.03
C THR A 187 -7.26 9.42 -34.87
N HIS A 188 -6.80 9.12 -33.67
CA HIS A 188 -5.38 8.96 -33.35
C HIS A 188 -5.00 7.52 -32.93
N GLY A 189 -5.97 6.62 -32.86
CA GLY A 189 -5.78 5.24 -32.45
C GLY A 189 -5.77 5.05 -30.92
N HIS A 190 -5.98 3.80 -30.47
CA HIS A 190 -6.08 3.46 -29.05
C HIS A 190 -4.81 3.77 -28.25
N ALA A 191 -3.61 3.62 -28.84
CA ALA A 191 -2.36 3.95 -28.15
C ALA A 191 -2.26 5.44 -27.79
N ALA A 192 -2.81 6.32 -28.63
CA ALA A 192 -2.91 7.75 -28.36
C ALA A 192 -3.95 8.04 -27.25
N GLY A 193 -5.11 7.38 -27.29
CA GLY A 193 -6.10 7.44 -26.21
C GLY A 193 -5.54 7.00 -24.87
N ASP A 194 -4.76 5.90 -24.85
CA ASP A 194 -4.07 5.44 -23.64
C ASP A 194 -3.07 6.48 -23.10
N ALA A 195 -2.37 7.20 -23.99
CA ALA A 195 -1.47 8.28 -23.57
C ALA A 195 -2.26 9.46 -22.96
N VAL A 196 -3.43 9.81 -23.53
CA VAL A 196 -4.33 10.83 -22.98
C VAL A 196 -4.86 10.40 -21.61
N LEU A 197 -5.27 9.15 -21.43
CA LEU A 197 -5.73 8.62 -20.14
C LEU A 197 -4.63 8.68 -19.06
N ARG A 198 -3.39 8.28 -19.39
CA ARG A 198 -2.26 8.38 -18.46
C ARG A 198 -1.95 9.82 -18.07
N GLU A 199 -1.98 10.73 -19.02
CA GLU A 199 -1.71 12.14 -18.75
C GLU A 199 -2.84 12.80 -17.95
N ALA A 200 -4.11 12.48 -18.25
CA ALA A 200 -5.25 12.93 -17.47
C ALA A 200 -5.14 12.43 -16.01
N ALA A 201 -4.84 11.15 -15.80
CA ALA A 201 -4.64 10.56 -14.48
C ALA A 201 -3.53 11.27 -13.69
N ARG A 202 -2.40 11.53 -14.34
CA ARG A 202 -1.25 12.24 -13.74
C ARG A 202 -1.66 13.64 -13.29
N ARG A 203 -2.38 14.40 -14.15
CA ARG A 203 -2.84 15.77 -13.83
C ARG A 203 -3.89 15.79 -12.74
N LEU A 204 -4.87 14.88 -12.78
CA LEU A 204 -5.85 14.73 -11.72
C LEU A 204 -5.17 14.49 -10.37
N LYS A 205 -4.23 13.54 -10.31
CA LYS A 205 -3.50 13.23 -9.07
C LYS A 205 -2.63 14.40 -8.59
N ALA A 206 -1.96 15.11 -9.49
CA ALA A 206 -1.16 16.29 -9.15
C ALA A 206 -2.02 17.51 -8.75
N GLY A 207 -3.27 17.57 -9.20
CA GLY A 207 -4.19 18.66 -8.94
C GLY A 207 -5.00 18.55 -7.65
N VAL A 208 -4.80 17.49 -6.85
CA VAL A 208 -5.44 17.26 -5.56
C VAL A 208 -4.38 17.09 -4.46
N ARG A 209 -4.79 17.07 -3.21
CA ARG A 209 -3.88 16.92 -2.07
C ARG A 209 -3.36 15.48 -1.94
N ALA A 210 -2.27 15.28 -1.23
CA ALA A 210 -1.65 13.96 -1.07
C ALA A 210 -2.59 12.91 -0.41
N TYR A 211 -3.47 13.35 0.48
CA TYR A 211 -4.45 12.50 1.17
C TYR A 211 -5.79 12.36 0.43
N ASP A 212 -6.01 13.11 -0.65
CA ASP A 212 -7.17 12.93 -1.51
C ASP A 212 -7.00 11.66 -2.35
N ASN A 213 -8.10 10.96 -2.59
CA ASN A 213 -8.10 9.74 -3.37
C ASN A 213 -8.56 10.02 -4.80
N VAL A 214 -7.83 9.49 -5.77
CA VAL A 214 -8.17 9.57 -7.20
C VAL A 214 -8.24 8.16 -7.75
N GLY A 215 -9.33 7.85 -8.46
CA GLY A 215 -9.57 6.55 -9.07
C GLY A 215 -10.08 6.66 -10.50
N ARG A 216 -9.94 5.54 -11.22
CA ARG A 216 -10.57 5.35 -12.54
C ARG A 216 -11.70 4.34 -12.39
N LEU A 217 -12.91 4.73 -12.82
CA LEU A 217 -14.08 3.86 -12.72
C LEU A 217 -14.20 2.88 -13.89
N GLY A 218 -13.64 3.23 -15.05
CA GLY A 218 -13.62 2.46 -16.28
C GLY A 218 -13.64 3.38 -17.50
N GLY A 219 -13.17 2.90 -18.64
CA GLY A 219 -13.15 3.71 -19.87
C GLY A 219 -12.44 5.05 -19.68
N GLU A 220 -13.16 6.14 -19.89
CA GLU A 220 -12.72 7.54 -19.72
C GLU A 220 -13.19 8.21 -18.41
N GLU A 221 -13.76 7.43 -17.49
CA GLU A 221 -14.38 7.93 -16.27
C GLU A 221 -13.42 7.93 -15.07
N PHE A 222 -13.34 9.03 -14.37
CA PHE A 222 -12.52 9.25 -13.19
C PHE A 222 -13.34 9.70 -11.99
N ILE A 223 -12.86 9.45 -10.79
CA ILE A 223 -13.43 9.92 -9.54
C ILE A 223 -12.35 10.51 -8.64
N CYS A 224 -12.66 11.65 -8.00
CA CYS A 224 -11.84 12.16 -6.90
C CYS A 224 -12.69 12.20 -5.63
N VAL A 225 -12.11 11.71 -4.52
CA VAL A 225 -12.69 11.75 -3.17
C VAL A 225 -11.88 12.73 -2.35
N LEU A 226 -12.49 13.80 -1.90
CA LEU A 226 -11.85 14.90 -1.18
C LEU A 226 -12.38 14.94 0.27
N PRO A 227 -11.67 14.32 1.24
CA PRO A 227 -12.02 14.43 2.65
C PRO A 227 -11.87 15.87 3.16
N GLU A 228 -12.63 16.22 4.18
CA GLU A 228 -12.60 17.56 4.81
C GLU A 228 -12.70 18.71 3.78
N CYS A 229 -13.62 18.51 2.80
CA CYS A 229 -13.82 19.43 1.67
C CYS A 229 -15.31 19.67 1.45
N ASP A 230 -15.75 20.94 1.60
CA ASP A 230 -17.10 21.36 1.36
C ASP A 230 -17.42 21.51 -0.15
N ALA A 231 -18.69 21.68 -0.47
CA ALA A 231 -19.18 21.80 -1.84
C ALA A 231 -18.51 22.94 -2.63
N LYS A 232 -18.32 24.09 -2.00
CA LYS A 232 -17.69 25.28 -2.62
C LYS A 232 -16.22 25.02 -2.96
N THR A 233 -15.48 24.46 -2.03
CA THR A 233 -14.07 24.10 -2.21
C THR A 233 -13.93 22.97 -3.23
N GLY A 234 -14.78 21.94 -3.18
CA GLY A 234 -14.83 20.86 -4.16
C GLY A 234 -15.07 21.35 -5.58
N LEU A 235 -16.00 22.28 -5.76
CA LEU A 235 -16.24 22.92 -7.06
C LEU A 235 -15.03 23.71 -7.56
N ALA A 236 -14.36 24.45 -6.68
CA ALA A 236 -13.16 25.21 -7.06
C ALA A 236 -12.01 24.28 -7.48
N VAL A 237 -11.82 23.14 -6.79
CA VAL A 237 -10.86 22.11 -7.19
C VAL A 237 -11.24 21.54 -8.56
N ALA A 238 -12.50 21.17 -8.79
CA ALA A 238 -12.96 20.61 -10.04
C ALA A 238 -12.75 21.59 -11.22
N GLN A 239 -13.05 22.88 -11.04
CA GLN A 239 -12.81 23.91 -12.05
C GLN A 239 -11.33 24.06 -12.40
N ARG A 240 -10.42 23.95 -11.39
CA ARG A 240 -8.98 23.96 -11.61
C ARG A 240 -8.52 22.73 -12.39
N LEU A 241 -9.06 21.57 -12.10
CA LEU A 241 -8.77 20.33 -12.82
C LEU A 241 -9.24 20.42 -14.29
N CYS A 242 -10.44 20.91 -14.55
CA CYS A 242 -10.94 21.14 -15.92
C CYS A 242 -9.99 22.04 -16.71
N ARG A 243 -9.57 23.17 -16.14
CA ARG A 243 -8.61 24.08 -16.76
C ARG A 243 -7.27 23.41 -17.05
N SER A 244 -6.68 22.73 -16.06
CA SER A 244 -5.40 22.04 -16.20
C SER A 244 -5.42 21.01 -17.34
N LEU A 245 -6.54 20.31 -17.57
CA LEU A 245 -6.63 19.33 -18.65
C LEU A 245 -6.85 19.98 -20.02
N SER A 246 -7.55 21.11 -20.11
CA SER A 246 -7.84 21.78 -21.39
C SER A 246 -6.71 22.69 -21.88
N GLU A 247 -5.92 23.28 -20.97
CA GLU A 247 -4.90 24.27 -21.35
C GLU A 247 -3.66 23.66 -22.03
N THR A 248 -3.37 22.39 -21.77
CA THR A 248 -2.14 21.75 -22.27
C THR A 248 -2.46 20.44 -22.98
N PRO A 249 -2.19 20.32 -24.28
CA PRO A 249 -2.41 19.06 -25.00
C PRO A 249 -1.47 17.94 -24.54
N THR A 250 -1.88 16.70 -24.76
CA THR A 250 -1.01 15.53 -24.57
C THR A 250 -0.13 15.33 -25.79
N LYS A 251 1.19 15.18 -25.58
CA LYS A 251 2.14 14.87 -26.66
C LYS A 251 2.26 13.37 -26.86
N PHE A 252 1.96 12.89 -28.05
CA PHE A 252 2.10 11.48 -28.42
C PHE A 252 2.67 11.36 -29.84
N SER A 253 3.79 10.68 -30.00
CA SER A 253 4.49 10.44 -31.31
C SER A 253 4.65 11.70 -32.16
N GLY A 254 4.98 12.84 -31.54
CA GLY A 254 5.19 14.11 -32.22
C GLY A 254 3.90 14.90 -32.52
N THR A 255 2.71 14.35 -32.20
CA THR A 255 1.42 15.00 -32.36
C THR A 255 0.93 15.55 -31.00
N GLU A 256 0.35 16.74 -31.01
CA GLU A 256 -0.33 17.33 -29.85
C GLU A 256 -1.82 17.03 -29.91
N ILE A 257 -2.34 16.32 -28.89
CA ILE A 257 -3.72 15.89 -28.79
C ILE A 257 -4.42 16.74 -27.73
N ALA A 258 -5.28 17.64 -28.20
CA ALA A 258 -6.13 18.44 -27.31
C ALA A 258 -7.21 17.55 -26.70
N HIS A 259 -7.44 17.73 -25.40
CA HIS A 259 -8.49 17.03 -24.67
C HIS A 259 -9.01 17.90 -23.53
N SER A 260 -10.21 17.60 -23.06
CA SER A 260 -10.80 18.24 -21.89
C SER A 260 -11.54 17.22 -21.03
N ILE A 261 -11.99 17.65 -19.87
CA ILE A 261 -12.77 16.85 -18.94
C ILE A 261 -13.99 17.66 -18.48
N SER A 262 -15.15 17.00 -18.39
CA SER A 262 -16.32 17.50 -17.68
C SER A 262 -16.37 16.86 -16.30
N ILE A 263 -16.75 17.64 -15.28
CA ILE A 263 -16.77 17.18 -13.88
C ILE A 263 -18.10 17.56 -13.22
N GLY A 264 -18.75 16.58 -12.59
CA GLY A 264 -19.84 16.77 -11.65
C GLY A 264 -19.36 16.67 -10.22
N VAL A 265 -19.82 17.54 -9.35
CA VAL A 265 -19.39 17.65 -7.94
C VAL A 265 -20.60 17.48 -7.02
N ALA A 266 -20.46 16.64 -6.01
CA ALA A 266 -21.43 16.51 -4.92
C ALA A 266 -20.70 16.45 -3.58
N ALA A 267 -21.27 17.04 -2.53
CA ALA A 267 -20.67 17.07 -1.22
C ALA A 267 -21.70 16.81 -0.10
N THR A 268 -21.22 16.22 1.00
CA THR A 268 -22.09 15.82 2.12
C THR A 268 -22.73 16.99 2.85
N ASP A 269 -22.11 18.18 2.84
CA ASP A 269 -22.65 19.39 3.45
C ASP A 269 -23.88 19.96 2.71
N GLN A 270 -24.08 19.58 1.43
CA GLN A 270 -25.27 19.97 0.67
C GLN A 270 -26.52 19.19 1.07
N PHE A 271 -26.37 17.94 1.50
CA PHE A 271 -27.45 16.96 1.58
C PHE A 271 -27.59 16.29 2.96
N GLY A 272 -26.79 16.71 3.95
CA GLY A 272 -26.70 16.06 5.25
C GLY A 272 -25.95 14.72 5.19
N SER A 273 -26.42 13.71 5.88
CA SER A 273 -25.80 12.36 5.79
C SER A 273 -26.16 11.72 4.46
N ALA A 274 -25.19 11.54 3.58
CA ALA A 274 -25.34 10.87 2.30
C ALA A 274 -24.66 9.50 2.31
N ARG A 275 -25.30 8.49 1.71
CA ARG A 275 -24.69 7.21 1.42
C ARG A 275 -23.77 7.33 0.21
N CYS A 276 -22.81 6.41 0.10
CA CYS A 276 -21.84 6.40 -1.00
C CYS A 276 -22.52 6.42 -2.38
N ASP A 277 -23.53 5.58 -2.59
CA ASP A 277 -24.29 5.48 -3.84
C ASP A 277 -25.10 6.75 -4.16
N GLU A 278 -25.67 7.39 -3.16
CA GLU A 278 -26.43 8.64 -3.31
C GLU A 278 -25.52 9.79 -3.73
N LEU A 279 -24.37 9.92 -3.08
CA LEU A 279 -23.43 11.00 -3.38
C LEU A 279 -22.82 10.84 -4.78
N MET A 280 -22.48 9.59 -5.16
CA MET A 280 -21.98 9.29 -6.51
C MET A 280 -23.01 9.60 -7.59
N ARG A 281 -24.29 9.21 -7.40
CA ARG A 281 -25.35 9.50 -8.38
C ARG A 281 -25.62 10.99 -8.51
N ALA A 282 -25.59 11.74 -7.41
CA ALA A 282 -25.75 13.19 -7.45
C ALA A 282 -24.60 13.86 -8.24
N ALA A 283 -23.36 13.40 -8.04
CA ALA A 283 -22.22 13.86 -8.82
C ALA A 283 -22.34 13.47 -10.31
N ASP A 284 -22.83 12.27 -10.62
CA ASP A 284 -23.04 11.81 -11.99
C ASP A 284 -24.12 12.65 -12.72
N ALA A 285 -25.22 12.96 -12.04
CA ALA A 285 -26.27 13.86 -12.59
C ALA A 285 -25.70 15.26 -12.88
N ALA A 286 -24.86 15.80 -12.00
CA ALA A 286 -24.16 17.06 -12.25
C ALA A 286 -23.19 16.98 -13.44
N LEU A 287 -22.46 15.85 -13.59
CA LEU A 287 -21.58 15.57 -14.73
C LEU A 287 -22.37 15.54 -16.04
N TYR A 288 -23.51 14.88 -16.04
CA TYR A 288 -24.41 14.87 -17.21
C TYR A 288 -24.81 16.29 -17.62
N ARG A 289 -25.19 17.16 -16.68
CA ARG A 289 -25.49 18.59 -16.98
C ARG A 289 -24.24 19.30 -17.49
N ALA A 290 -23.06 19.06 -16.95
CA ALA A 290 -21.82 19.69 -17.41
C ALA A 290 -21.54 19.34 -18.89
N LYS A 291 -21.74 18.09 -19.29
CA LYS A 291 -21.62 17.63 -20.68
C LYS A 291 -22.64 18.33 -21.61
N HIS A 292 -23.90 18.48 -21.18
CA HIS A 292 -24.96 19.15 -21.97
C HIS A 292 -24.82 20.66 -22.00
N ALA A 293 -24.20 21.28 -21.01
CA ALA A 293 -23.95 22.71 -20.96
C ALA A 293 -22.74 23.18 -21.81
N GLY A 294 -22.15 22.28 -22.61
CA GLY A 294 -21.07 22.62 -23.55
C GLY A 294 -19.70 22.05 -23.12
N ARG A 295 -19.66 21.08 -22.20
CA ARG A 295 -18.43 20.34 -21.76
C ARG A 295 -17.34 21.25 -21.17
N SER A 296 -16.15 20.65 -20.92
CA SER A 296 -14.95 21.34 -20.39
C SER A 296 -15.22 22.22 -19.17
N ARG A 297 -16.06 21.76 -18.27
CA ARG A 297 -16.48 22.49 -17.06
C ARG A 297 -16.86 21.61 -15.91
N ALA A 298 -16.90 22.21 -14.72
CA ALA A 298 -17.39 21.58 -13.51
C ALA A 298 -18.74 22.21 -13.10
N LEU A 299 -19.69 21.37 -12.69
CA LEU A 299 -20.98 21.77 -12.11
C LEU A 299 -21.22 21.08 -10.78
N LEU A 300 -21.84 21.80 -9.85
CA LEU A 300 -22.26 21.29 -8.56
C LEU A 300 -23.62 20.60 -8.68
N ALA A 301 -23.80 19.50 -7.94
CA ALA A 301 -25.08 18.83 -7.81
C ALA A 301 -26.13 19.77 -7.16
N ILE A 302 -27.37 19.64 -7.56
CA ILE A 302 -28.48 20.41 -7.01
C ILE A 302 -29.42 19.50 -6.20
N GLU A 303 -30.13 20.06 -5.24
CA GLU A 303 -30.98 19.34 -4.28
C GLU A 303 -31.97 18.38 -4.99
N LYS A 304 -32.59 18.83 -6.09
CA LYS A 304 -33.51 18.03 -6.89
C LYS A 304 -32.91 16.73 -7.42
N GLU A 305 -31.63 16.75 -7.79
CA GLU A 305 -30.89 15.54 -8.25
C GLU A 305 -30.69 14.54 -7.13
N PHE A 306 -30.47 15.03 -5.92
CA PHE A 306 -30.30 14.19 -4.74
C PHE A 306 -31.63 13.59 -4.24
N GLU A 307 -32.73 14.35 -4.31
CA GLU A 307 -34.09 13.85 -3.97
C GLU A 307 -34.53 12.73 -4.90
N GLN A 308 -34.34 12.89 -6.22
CA GLN A 308 -34.64 11.83 -7.19
C GLN A 308 -33.85 10.56 -6.95
N VAL A 309 -32.60 10.65 -6.46
CA VAL A 309 -31.76 9.52 -6.11
C VAL A 309 -32.27 8.81 -4.85
N LYS A 310 -32.74 9.54 -3.84
CA LYS A 310 -33.33 8.96 -2.62
C LYS A 310 -34.61 8.15 -2.92
N GLU A 311 -35.49 8.64 -3.76
CA GLU A 311 -36.71 7.93 -4.17
C GLU A 311 -36.41 6.60 -4.85
N VAL A 312 -35.42 6.56 -5.76
CA VAL A 312 -34.99 5.35 -6.46
C VAL A 312 -34.34 4.34 -5.48
N SER A 313 -33.58 4.83 -4.49
CA SER A 313 -32.90 3.95 -3.50
C SER A 313 -33.87 3.33 -2.50
N GLN A 314 -35.02 3.94 -2.25
CA GLN A 314 -36.07 3.40 -1.36
C GLN A 314 -36.99 2.37 -2.05
N THR A 315 -37.02 2.37 -3.39
CA THR A 315 -37.83 1.45 -4.19
C THR A 315 -37.14 0.16 -4.59
N LEU A 316 -35.83 0.02 -4.35
CA LEU A 316 -35.09 -1.24 -4.58
C LEU A 316 -35.16 -2.11 -3.30
N PRO A 317 -35.72 -3.33 -3.36
CA PRO A 317 -35.73 -4.23 -2.20
C PRO A 317 -34.31 -4.61 -1.78
N ALA A 318 -34.08 -4.57 -0.47
CA ALA A 318 -32.88 -5.11 0.13
C ALA A 318 -32.87 -6.65 -0.07
N SER A 319 -32.26 -7.10 -1.14
CA SER A 319 -32.06 -8.51 -1.41
C SER A 319 -30.65 -8.73 -1.98
N ILE A 320 -29.79 -9.26 -1.11
CA ILE A 320 -29.17 -10.59 -1.29
C ILE A 320 -28.49 -10.93 0.04
N PRO A 321 -28.87 -12.04 0.74
CA PRO A 321 -28.12 -12.54 1.87
C PRO A 321 -26.79 -13.13 1.36
N ALA A 322 -25.75 -12.89 2.14
CA ALA A 322 -24.47 -13.56 1.99
C ALA A 322 -24.66 -15.07 2.26
N GLU A 323 -24.34 -15.90 1.29
CA GLU A 323 -23.90 -17.28 1.49
C GLU A 323 -22.38 -17.37 1.34
#